data_b049fe944efa33c590010db377891a05
#
_entry.id   b049fe944efa33c590010db377891a05
#
_cell.length_a   1.000
_cell.length_b   1.000
_cell.length_c   1.000
_cell.angle_alpha   90.00
_cell.angle_beta   90.00
_cell.angle_gamma   90.00
#
_symmetry.space_group_name_H-M   'P 1'
#
loop_
_entity.id
_entity.type
_entity.pdbx_description
1 polymer ?
#
loop_
_entity_poly.entity_id
_entity_poly.type
_entity_poly.pdbx_seq_one_letter_code
_entity_poly.pdbx_strand_id
1 'polypeptide(L)'
;MKKVEVYFDYTCPYCNQGIGEFFEILDRLPEIEVDWIPAEVSPYPEEVPVHTDKAIQVMYSVKEQGGNVNLFQKLMFEDCFEKELKVDDPNVLTDAAVQCGADKDQVLKDLEDEKFVQQVCGNGMKAWEELELEAVPSYKIGEEILGSAGGVLVDKDELEK
;
A
#
# COMPACT_ATOMS: atom_id res chain seq x y z
N MET A 1 -11.53 12.12 -15.56
CA MET A 1 -11.13 11.73 -14.21
C MET A 1 -9.68 11.28 -14.22
N LYS A 2 -8.89 11.83 -13.31
CA LYS A 2 -7.46 11.52 -13.23
C LYS A 2 -7.24 10.27 -12.40
N LYS A 3 -6.49 9.32 -12.91
CA LYS A 3 -6.15 8.08 -12.21
C LYS A 3 -4.67 8.07 -11.85
N VAL A 4 -4.35 7.74 -10.60
CA VAL A 4 -2.98 7.67 -10.11
C VAL A 4 -2.71 6.26 -9.57
N GLU A 5 -1.66 5.62 -10.05
CA GLU A 5 -1.17 4.37 -9.48
C GLU A 5 -0.12 4.71 -8.43
N VAL A 6 -0.28 4.19 -7.22
CA VAL A 6 0.64 4.46 -6.10
C VAL A 6 1.37 3.18 -5.73
N TYR A 7 2.68 3.18 -5.90
CA TYR A 7 3.56 2.07 -5.53
C TYR A 7 4.18 2.36 -4.17
N PHE A 8 4.02 1.47 -3.21
CA PHE A 8 4.43 1.73 -1.83
C PHE A 8 4.63 0.43 -1.05
N ASP A 9 5.20 0.56 0.16
CA ASP A 9 5.31 -0.54 1.12
C ASP A 9 4.95 -0.01 2.50
N TYR A 10 4.22 -0.81 3.28
CA TYR A 10 3.68 -0.39 4.58
C TYR A 10 4.74 -0.11 5.65
N THR A 11 5.90 -0.75 5.56
CA THR A 11 6.96 -0.57 6.56
C THR A 11 8.02 0.45 6.15
N CYS A 12 7.85 1.10 5.01
CA CYS A 12 8.78 2.09 4.52
C CYS A 12 8.51 3.48 5.15
N PRO A 13 9.50 4.07 5.88
CA PRO A 13 9.30 5.40 6.48
C PRO A 13 9.01 6.49 5.46
N TYR A 14 9.62 6.40 4.29
CA TYR A 14 9.38 7.38 3.22
C TYR A 14 7.95 7.26 2.69
N CYS A 15 7.41 6.04 2.65
CA CYS A 15 6.01 5.84 2.28
C CYS A 15 5.06 6.44 3.31
N ASN A 16 5.36 6.28 4.60
CA ASN A 16 4.54 6.87 5.65
C ASN A 16 4.42 8.38 5.47
N GLN A 17 5.53 9.06 5.27
CA GLN A 17 5.56 10.50 5.07
C GLN A 17 4.92 10.90 3.74
N GLY A 18 5.33 10.28 2.64
CA GLY A 18 4.86 10.64 1.30
C GLY A 18 3.39 10.38 1.09
N ILE A 19 2.88 9.27 1.59
CA ILE A 19 1.46 8.94 1.46
C ILE A 19 0.60 9.83 2.35
N GLY A 20 1.13 10.24 3.53
CA GLY A 20 0.44 11.24 4.34
C GLY A 20 0.23 12.54 3.57
N GLU A 21 1.25 13.01 2.87
CA GLU A 21 1.15 14.20 2.02
C GLU A 21 0.18 13.96 0.84
N PHE A 22 0.19 12.76 0.28
CA PHE A 22 -0.72 12.40 -0.82
C PHE A 22 -2.18 12.44 -0.36
N PHE A 23 -2.49 11.99 0.85
CA PHE A 23 -3.85 12.09 1.39
C PHE A 23 -4.31 13.56 1.52
N GLU A 24 -3.40 14.47 1.85
CA GLU A 24 -3.73 15.89 1.88
C GLU A 24 -4.13 16.39 0.49
N ILE A 25 -3.45 15.91 -0.55
CA ILE A 25 -3.78 16.24 -1.93
C ILE A 25 -5.15 15.67 -2.31
N LEU A 26 -5.42 14.43 -1.92
CA LEU A 26 -6.71 13.79 -2.20
C LEU A 26 -7.88 14.52 -1.54
N ASP A 27 -7.67 15.07 -0.34
CA ASP A 27 -8.71 15.85 0.34
C ASP A 27 -9.08 17.10 -0.45
N ARG A 28 -8.14 17.68 -1.19
CA ARG A 28 -8.37 18.86 -2.02
C ARG A 28 -8.87 18.51 -3.42
N LEU A 29 -8.53 17.31 -3.90
CA LEU A 29 -8.86 16.87 -5.26
C LEU A 29 -9.60 15.53 -5.18
N PRO A 30 -10.87 15.53 -4.71
CA PRO A 30 -11.61 14.28 -4.48
C PRO A 30 -11.95 13.51 -5.74
N GLU A 31 -11.83 14.13 -6.92
CA GLU A 31 -12.09 13.46 -8.19
C GLU A 31 -10.96 12.52 -8.65
N ILE A 32 -9.83 12.51 -7.97
CA ILE A 32 -8.73 11.60 -8.29
C ILE A 32 -9.08 10.18 -7.89
N GLU A 33 -8.96 9.26 -8.84
CA GLU A 33 -9.10 7.83 -8.58
C GLU A 33 -7.71 7.25 -8.28
N VAL A 34 -7.58 6.53 -7.18
CA VAL A 34 -6.30 5.95 -6.75
C VAL A 34 -6.31 4.45 -6.93
N ASP A 35 -5.27 3.95 -7.60
CA ASP A 35 -5.02 2.52 -7.68
C ASP A 35 -3.80 2.22 -6.80
N TRP A 36 -4.04 1.64 -5.64
CA TRP A 36 -2.99 1.32 -4.68
C TRP A 36 -2.31 0.03 -5.09
N ILE A 37 -0.99 0.09 -5.32
CA ILE A 37 -0.20 -1.07 -5.73
C ILE A 37 0.93 -1.27 -4.73
N PRO A 38 0.64 -1.92 -3.59
CA PRO A 38 1.69 -2.22 -2.61
C PRO A 38 2.68 -3.24 -3.19
N ALA A 39 3.96 -2.94 -3.04
CA ALA A 39 5.05 -3.78 -3.54
C ALA A 39 6.08 -3.96 -2.42
N GLU A 40 6.39 -5.21 -2.09
CA GLU A 40 7.35 -5.48 -1.01
C GLU A 40 8.75 -5.00 -1.40
N VAL A 41 9.34 -4.17 -0.52
CA VAL A 41 10.73 -3.77 -0.66
C VAL A 41 11.67 -4.95 -0.32
N SER A 42 11.27 -5.74 0.68
CA SER A 42 12.06 -6.88 1.16
C SER A 42 11.22 -8.17 1.15
N PRO A 43 10.98 -8.74 -0.04
CA PRO A 43 10.20 -9.97 -0.13
C PRO A 43 10.96 -11.20 0.38
N TYR A 44 10.23 -12.28 0.65
CA TYR A 44 10.87 -13.55 0.99
C TYR A 44 11.80 -13.99 -0.16
N PRO A 45 12.95 -14.60 0.11
CA PRO A 45 13.42 -15.10 1.41
C PRO A 45 14.25 -14.09 2.23
N GLU A 46 14.24 -12.82 1.91
CA GLU A 46 14.98 -11.81 2.65
C GLU A 46 14.49 -11.74 4.10
N GLU A 47 15.42 -11.77 5.07
CA GLU A 47 15.08 -11.73 6.48
C GLU A 47 14.91 -10.30 6.96
N VAL A 48 13.70 -9.97 7.39
CA VAL A 48 13.37 -8.67 7.98
C VAL A 48 12.46 -8.90 9.18
N PRO A 49 12.42 -7.98 10.16
CA PRO A 49 11.57 -8.15 11.35
C PRO A 49 10.10 -8.30 11.03
N VAL A 50 9.62 -7.62 10.00
CA VAL A 50 8.21 -7.66 9.59
C VAL A 50 8.13 -7.70 8.07
N HIS A 51 7.43 -8.72 7.54
CA HIS A 51 7.12 -8.78 6.12
C HIS A 51 5.74 -8.18 5.86
N THR A 52 5.53 -7.60 4.69
CA THR A 52 4.29 -6.91 4.35
C THR A 52 3.36 -7.71 3.44
N ASP A 53 3.73 -8.93 3.07
CA ASP A 53 2.93 -9.76 2.17
C ASP A 53 1.51 -10.00 2.68
N LYS A 54 1.35 -10.25 3.99
CA LYS A 54 0.03 -10.47 4.58
C LYS A 54 -0.81 -9.19 4.59
N ALA A 55 -0.19 -8.06 4.89
CA ALA A 55 -0.90 -6.77 4.86
C ALA A 55 -1.41 -6.47 3.45
N ILE A 56 -0.60 -6.75 2.43
CA ILE A 56 -0.99 -6.58 1.04
C ILE A 56 -2.17 -7.51 0.70
N GLN A 57 -2.10 -8.76 1.12
CA GLN A 57 -3.19 -9.72 0.90
C GLN A 57 -4.49 -9.24 1.54
N VAL A 58 -4.42 -8.73 2.76
CA VAL A 58 -5.60 -8.20 3.47
C VAL A 58 -6.16 -6.99 2.76
N MET A 59 -5.30 -6.11 2.24
CA MET A 59 -5.76 -4.98 1.44
C MET A 59 -6.62 -5.42 0.26
N TYR A 60 -6.19 -6.45 -0.47
CA TYR A 60 -6.97 -6.97 -1.59
C TYR A 60 -8.26 -7.65 -1.15
N SER A 61 -8.26 -8.29 0.03
CA SER A 61 -9.49 -8.85 0.60
C SER A 61 -10.49 -7.74 0.90
N VAL A 62 -10.04 -6.63 1.50
CA VAL A 62 -10.88 -5.45 1.76
C VAL A 62 -11.42 -4.89 0.44
N LYS A 63 -10.58 -4.76 -0.56
CA LYS A 63 -10.95 -4.22 -1.87
C LYS A 63 -12.00 -5.08 -2.55
N GLU A 64 -11.82 -6.40 -2.56
CA GLU A 64 -12.77 -7.32 -3.18
C GLU A 64 -14.13 -7.29 -2.49
N GLN A 65 -14.15 -7.09 -1.18
CA GLN A 65 -15.39 -7.00 -0.41
C GLN A 65 -16.07 -5.64 -0.50
N GLY A 66 -15.51 -4.71 -1.28
CA GLY A 66 -16.06 -3.36 -1.42
C GLY A 66 -15.80 -2.44 -0.25
N GLY A 67 -14.81 -2.74 0.58
CA GLY A 67 -14.46 -1.93 1.73
C GLY A 67 -13.70 -0.66 1.37
N ASN A 68 -13.41 0.15 2.38
CA ASN A 68 -12.71 1.42 2.22
C ASN A 68 -11.20 1.21 2.23
N VAL A 69 -10.62 1.07 1.04
CA VAL A 69 -9.18 0.82 0.88
C VAL A 69 -8.35 2.02 1.33
N ASN A 70 -8.80 3.24 1.05
CA ASN A 70 -8.07 4.44 1.48
C ASN A 70 -7.93 4.48 3.01
N LEU A 71 -9.00 4.14 3.73
CA LEU A 71 -8.96 4.06 5.19
C LEU A 71 -8.00 2.96 5.65
N PHE A 72 -8.00 1.83 4.96
CA PHE A 72 -7.07 0.73 5.29
C PHE A 72 -5.62 1.18 5.23
N GLN A 73 -5.26 1.95 4.20
CA GLN A 73 -3.89 2.47 4.08
C GLN A 73 -3.54 3.37 5.25
N LYS A 74 -4.44 4.29 5.64
CA LYS A 74 -4.22 5.18 6.78
C LYS A 74 -4.02 4.38 8.07
N LEU A 75 -4.86 3.37 8.31
CA LEU A 75 -4.77 2.54 9.51
C LEU A 75 -3.47 1.74 9.55
N MET A 76 -3.03 1.19 8.42
CA MET A 76 -1.78 0.41 8.38
C MET A 76 -0.57 1.27 8.71
N PHE A 77 -0.47 2.47 8.14
CA PHE A 77 0.64 3.37 8.46
C PHE A 77 0.58 3.84 9.91
N GLU A 78 -0.61 4.13 10.43
CA GLU A 78 -0.80 4.48 11.83
C GLU A 78 -0.38 3.33 12.75
N ASP A 79 -0.82 2.11 12.47
CA ASP A 79 -0.47 0.94 13.26
C ASP A 79 1.03 0.68 13.26
N CYS A 80 1.66 0.81 12.09
CA CYS A 80 3.09 0.55 11.95
C CYS A 80 3.96 1.62 12.59
N PHE A 81 3.67 2.91 12.35
CA PHE A 81 4.58 3.99 12.73
C PHE A 81 4.16 4.76 13.98
N GLU A 82 2.89 4.85 14.30
CA GLU A 82 2.42 5.54 15.51
C GLU A 82 2.20 4.60 16.68
N LYS A 83 1.54 3.46 16.44
CA LYS A 83 1.24 2.47 17.47
C LYS A 83 2.30 1.40 17.63
N GLU A 84 3.26 1.35 16.69
CA GLU A 84 4.34 0.37 16.68
C GLU A 84 3.84 -1.08 16.73
N LEU A 85 2.72 -1.35 16.08
CA LEU A 85 2.16 -2.69 15.96
C LEU A 85 2.81 -3.43 14.78
N LYS A 86 2.78 -4.75 14.84
CA LYS A 86 3.32 -5.57 13.75
C LYS A 86 2.27 -5.77 12.66
N VAL A 87 2.53 -5.24 11.47
CA VAL A 87 1.59 -5.35 10.34
C VAL A 87 1.65 -6.72 9.66
N ASP A 88 2.31 -7.69 10.26
CA ASP A 88 2.23 -9.11 9.86
C ASP A 88 1.38 -9.94 10.83
N ASP A 89 0.89 -9.33 11.92
CA ASP A 89 0.03 -10.01 12.88
C ASP A 89 -1.41 -10.07 12.36
N PRO A 90 -1.98 -11.28 12.19
CA PRO A 90 -3.36 -11.40 11.70
C PRO A 90 -4.39 -10.62 12.51
N ASN A 91 -4.20 -10.49 13.83
CA ASN A 91 -5.13 -9.72 14.67
C ASN A 91 -5.10 -8.23 14.33
N VAL A 92 -3.91 -7.67 14.13
CA VAL A 92 -3.75 -6.28 13.73
C VAL A 92 -4.41 -6.04 12.36
N LEU A 93 -4.15 -6.94 11.42
CA LEU A 93 -4.67 -6.83 10.06
C LEU A 93 -6.20 -6.96 10.01
N THR A 94 -6.76 -7.92 10.75
CA THR A 94 -8.21 -8.11 10.73
C THR A 94 -8.95 -6.99 11.44
N ASP A 95 -8.39 -6.43 12.52
CA ASP A 95 -8.99 -5.28 13.19
C ASP A 95 -9.08 -4.08 12.24
N ALA A 96 -8.03 -3.82 11.49
CA ALA A 96 -8.03 -2.74 10.50
C ALA A 96 -9.04 -3.02 9.39
N ALA A 97 -9.08 -4.25 8.89
CA ALA A 97 -9.99 -4.63 7.82
C ALA A 97 -11.46 -4.47 8.22
N VAL A 98 -11.80 -4.85 9.45
CA VAL A 98 -13.17 -4.71 9.97
C VAL A 98 -13.57 -3.22 10.04
N GLN A 99 -12.66 -2.36 10.47
CA GLN A 99 -12.91 -0.92 10.49
C GLN A 99 -13.17 -0.35 9.09
N CYS A 100 -12.65 -1.02 8.06
CA CYS A 100 -12.85 -0.61 6.68
C CYS A 100 -14.11 -1.22 6.04
N GLY A 101 -14.88 -2.01 6.79
CA GLY A 101 -16.13 -2.60 6.32
C GLY A 101 -15.99 -4.03 5.83
N ALA A 102 -14.84 -4.68 5.99
CA ALA A 102 -14.66 -6.06 5.58
C ALA A 102 -15.14 -7.04 6.65
N ASP A 103 -15.49 -8.25 6.21
CA ASP A 103 -15.87 -9.33 7.10
C ASP A 103 -14.61 -10.05 7.58
N LYS A 104 -14.45 -10.15 8.90
CA LYS A 104 -13.28 -10.77 9.52
C LYS A 104 -13.06 -12.22 9.05
N ASP A 105 -14.12 -13.02 9.03
CA ASP A 105 -14.02 -14.43 8.67
C ASP A 105 -13.57 -14.59 7.21
N GLN A 106 -14.06 -13.72 6.33
CA GLN A 106 -13.67 -13.76 4.92
C GLN A 106 -12.19 -13.35 4.76
N VAL A 107 -11.73 -12.35 5.51
CA VAL A 107 -10.32 -11.93 5.50
C VAL A 107 -9.43 -13.09 5.94
N LEU A 108 -9.77 -13.74 7.05
CA LEU A 108 -9.00 -14.87 7.55
C LEU A 108 -8.97 -16.03 6.56
N LYS A 109 -10.09 -16.30 5.91
CA LYS A 109 -10.17 -17.35 4.89
C LYS A 109 -9.30 -17.03 3.69
N ASP A 110 -9.33 -15.79 3.22
CA ASP A 110 -8.52 -15.35 2.08
C ASP A 110 -7.03 -15.49 2.39
N LEU A 111 -6.60 -15.20 3.62
CA LEU A 111 -5.22 -15.40 4.06
C LEU A 111 -4.85 -16.88 4.12
N GLU A 112 -5.74 -17.70 4.68
CA GLU A 112 -5.49 -19.14 4.80
C GLU A 112 -5.41 -19.82 3.44
N ASP A 113 -6.27 -19.42 2.50
CA ASP A 113 -6.32 -19.96 1.15
C ASP A 113 -5.24 -19.36 0.23
N GLU A 114 -4.46 -18.40 0.73
CA GLU A 114 -3.42 -17.71 -0.03
C GLU A 114 -3.96 -17.11 -1.34
N LYS A 115 -5.20 -16.61 -1.28
CA LYS A 115 -5.94 -16.14 -2.45
C LYS A 115 -5.23 -15.05 -3.25
N PHE A 116 -4.53 -14.14 -2.57
CA PHE A 116 -3.90 -12.98 -3.20
C PHE A 116 -2.37 -13.06 -3.27
N VAL A 117 -1.77 -14.22 -3.01
CA VAL A 117 -0.31 -14.38 -3.03
C VAL A 117 0.27 -14.03 -4.41
N GLN A 118 -0.38 -14.47 -5.48
CA GLN A 118 0.08 -14.15 -6.83
C GLN A 118 0.01 -12.66 -7.13
N GLN A 119 -0.98 -11.97 -6.58
CA GLN A 119 -1.10 -10.52 -6.72
C GLN A 119 0.06 -9.81 -6.04
N VAL A 120 0.48 -10.27 -4.87
CA VAL A 120 1.65 -9.74 -4.16
C VAL A 120 2.89 -9.87 -5.02
N CYS A 121 3.14 -11.06 -5.56
CA CYS A 121 4.29 -11.29 -6.43
C CYS A 121 4.22 -10.45 -7.70
N GLY A 122 3.05 -10.35 -8.31
CA GLY A 122 2.85 -9.56 -9.52
C GLY A 122 3.11 -8.07 -9.31
N ASN A 123 2.71 -7.53 -8.16
CA ASN A 123 2.98 -6.14 -7.81
C ASN A 123 4.49 -5.90 -7.71
N GLY A 124 5.22 -6.81 -7.05
CA GLY A 124 6.67 -6.70 -6.94
C GLY A 124 7.35 -6.73 -8.30
N MET A 125 6.96 -7.66 -9.15
CA MET A 125 7.50 -7.75 -10.50
C MET A 125 7.23 -6.47 -11.29
N LYS A 126 6.01 -5.95 -11.21
CA LYS A 126 5.65 -4.72 -11.92
C LYS A 126 6.49 -3.54 -11.46
N ALA A 127 6.63 -3.36 -10.14
CA ALA A 127 7.36 -2.23 -9.59
C ALA A 127 8.87 -2.31 -9.89
N TRP A 128 9.49 -3.43 -9.58
CA TRP A 128 10.94 -3.54 -9.58
C TRP A 128 11.53 -3.99 -10.92
N GLU A 129 10.84 -4.84 -11.66
CA GLU A 129 11.33 -5.38 -12.92
C GLU A 129 10.77 -4.67 -14.15
N GLU A 130 9.45 -4.45 -14.22
CA GLU A 130 8.83 -3.82 -15.40
C GLU A 130 9.04 -2.31 -15.43
N LEU A 131 8.76 -1.62 -14.32
CA LEU A 131 8.90 -0.18 -14.24
C LEU A 131 10.28 0.26 -13.78
N GLU A 132 11.09 -0.66 -13.30
CA GLU A 132 12.45 -0.41 -12.81
C GLU A 132 12.49 0.73 -11.79
N LEU A 133 11.55 0.74 -10.85
CA LEU A 133 11.51 1.76 -9.81
C LEU A 133 12.73 1.65 -8.91
N GLU A 134 13.28 2.80 -8.52
CA GLU A 134 14.44 2.83 -7.62
C GLU A 134 14.02 2.76 -6.16
N ALA A 135 12.87 3.32 -5.83
CA ALA A 135 12.38 3.37 -4.45
C ALA A 135 10.88 3.61 -4.44
N VAL A 136 10.27 3.49 -3.27
CA VAL A 136 8.88 3.85 -3.01
C VAL A 136 8.85 4.94 -1.93
N PRO A 137 7.83 5.80 -1.86
CA PRO A 137 6.65 5.80 -2.72
C PRO A 137 6.95 6.33 -4.13
N SER A 138 6.30 5.76 -5.13
CA SER A 138 6.36 6.23 -6.52
C SER A 138 4.95 6.29 -7.09
N TYR A 139 4.72 7.25 -7.96
CA TYR A 139 3.38 7.54 -8.50
C TYR A 139 3.43 7.50 -10.01
N LYS A 140 2.45 6.81 -10.61
CA LYS A 140 2.34 6.76 -12.07
C LYS A 140 1.04 7.42 -12.50
N ILE A 141 1.15 8.43 -13.35
CA ILE A 141 0.03 9.21 -13.87
C ILE A 141 0.10 9.13 -15.39
N GLY A 142 -0.78 8.31 -15.98
CA GLY A 142 -0.66 8.01 -17.41
C GLY A 142 0.64 7.24 -17.66
N GLU A 143 1.53 7.79 -18.46
CA GLU A 143 2.84 7.18 -18.73
C GLU A 143 3.97 7.82 -17.93
N GLU A 144 3.67 8.91 -17.21
CA GLU A 144 4.66 9.63 -16.42
C GLU A 144 4.83 8.99 -15.03
N ILE A 145 6.06 8.81 -14.61
CA ILE A 145 6.40 8.25 -13.30
C ILE A 145 7.09 9.31 -12.46
N LEU A 146 6.51 9.63 -11.30
CA LEU A 146 7.10 10.51 -10.30
C LEU A 146 7.59 9.62 -9.17
N GLY A 147 8.89 9.35 -9.14
CA GLY A 147 9.44 8.37 -8.24
C GLY A 147 10.37 8.94 -7.18
N SER A 148 10.33 8.33 -6.00
CA SER A 148 11.35 8.53 -4.99
C SER A 148 12.62 7.79 -5.40
N ALA A 149 13.78 8.36 -5.10
CA ALA A 149 15.06 7.74 -5.43
C ALA A 149 16.10 8.15 -4.38
N GLY A 150 16.88 7.19 -3.91
CA GLY A 150 17.97 7.46 -2.96
C GLY A 150 17.54 8.14 -1.67
N GLY A 151 16.29 7.90 -1.23
CA GLY A 151 15.75 8.51 -0.03
C GLY A 151 15.14 9.89 -0.24
N VAL A 152 15.07 10.36 -1.50
CA VAL A 152 14.44 11.64 -1.84
C VAL A 152 12.99 11.41 -2.15
N LEU A 153 12.10 12.12 -1.46
CA LEU A 153 10.64 12.04 -1.68
C LEU A 153 10.23 12.81 -2.92
N VAL A 154 9.12 12.39 -3.51
CA VAL A 154 8.51 13.13 -4.62
C VAL A 154 7.96 14.45 -4.06
N ASP A 155 8.20 15.52 -4.80
CA ASP A 155 7.74 16.85 -4.41
C ASP A 155 6.21 16.92 -4.46
N LYS A 156 5.64 17.42 -3.38
CA LYS A 156 4.18 17.55 -3.25
C LYS A 156 3.58 18.39 -4.40
N ASP A 157 4.26 19.47 -4.79
CA ASP A 157 3.78 20.34 -5.86
C ASP A 157 3.77 19.61 -7.21
N GLU A 158 4.69 18.70 -7.44
CA GLU A 158 4.71 17.89 -8.66
C GLU A 158 3.53 16.92 -8.67
N LEU A 159 3.15 16.37 -7.53
CA LEU A 159 2.00 15.48 -7.44
C LEU A 159 0.68 16.18 -7.75
N GLU A 160 0.57 17.46 -7.42
CA GLU A 160 -0.66 18.23 -7.66
C GLU A 160 -0.90 18.54 -9.13
N LYS A 161 0.12 18.49 -9.93
CA LYS A 161 0.00 18.69 -11.37
C LYS A 161 -0.61 17.45 -12.03
#